data_b384d8dfdaff723e88ff6367cdc7942d
#
_entry.id   b384d8dfdaff723e88ff6367cdc7942d
#
_cell.length_a   1.000
_cell.length_b   1.000
_cell.length_c   1.000
_cell.angle_alpha   90.00
_cell.angle_beta   90.00
_cell.angle_gamma   90.00
#
_symmetry.space_group_name_H-M   'P 1'
#
loop_
_entity.id
_entity.type
_entity.pdbx_description
1 polymer ?
#
loop_
_entity_poly.entity_id
_entity_poly.type
_entity_poly.pdbx_seq_one_letter_code
_entity_poly.pdbx_strand_id
1 'polypeptide(L)'
;LPIFPLLERASRHDMLSFLHSFFTMKAYLPEFRIEKLLLDSAHDAYAVYEYCCREKITPFIDLSPGHTGHFTYKNDFTIDDDGVPVCKLGLRMHKDGYEAAKHRAKYRCPKANRKRGCFCEHPCSPAKYGRTVHIFTEDNPRLFNIPPRDSKAWEKEYNRRTSVERSNKREKEDYKLEDGRHRSTKMWYCRLYGIMILQHLDAWEMP
;
A
#
# COMPACT_ATOMS: atom_id res chain seq x y z
N LEU A 1 4.28 6.06 -17.29
CA LEU A 1 5.58 6.26 -17.93
C LEU A 1 6.68 6.28 -16.89
N PRO A 2 7.86 5.66 -17.16
CA PRO A 2 9.00 5.70 -16.25
C PRO A 2 9.60 7.11 -16.24
N ILE A 3 10.03 7.57 -15.04
CA ILE A 3 10.62 8.91 -14.90
C ILE A 3 12.03 8.90 -14.32
N PHE A 4 12.40 7.84 -13.60
CA PHE A 4 13.70 7.74 -12.95
C PHE A 4 14.19 6.28 -12.92
N PRO A 5 15.21 5.92 -13.71
CA PRO A 5 15.75 4.58 -13.73
C PRO A 5 16.91 4.45 -12.76
N LEU A 6 17.01 3.30 -12.11
CA LEU A 6 18.18 2.89 -11.35
C LEU A 6 18.56 1.45 -11.70
N LEU A 7 19.82 1.24 -12.00
CA LEU A 7 20.39 -0.09 -12.22
C LEU A 7 20.95 -0.62 -10.90
N GLU A 8 20.46 -1.78 -10.49
CA GLU A 8 20.91 -2.46 -9.28
C GLU A 8 21.32 -3.91 -9.59
N ARG A 9 22.08 -4.51 -8.68
CA ARG A 9 22.43 -5.93 -8.79
C ARG A 9 21.20 -6.78 -8.53
N ALA A 10 20.97 -7.82 -9.34
CA ALA A 10 19.83 -8.72 -9.21
C ALA A 10 19.77 -9.45 -7.84
N SER A 11 20.89 -9.54 -7.12
CA SER A 11 20.95 -10.13 -5.77
C SER A 11 20.58 -9.15 -4.63
N ARG A 12 20.32 -7.88 -4.96
CA ARG A 12 19.94 -6.89 -3.94
C ARG A 12 18.47 -7.05 -3.57
N HIS A 13 18.17 -6.98 -2.29
CA HIS A 13 16.79 -7.06 -1.81
C HIS A 13 15.97 -5.87 -2.33
N ASP A 14 14.77 -6.14 -2.86
CA ASP A 14 13.90 -5.14 -3.52
C ASP A 14 13.64 -3.91 -2.66
N MET A 15 13.45 -4.09 -1.37
CA MET A 15 13.28 -3.00 -0.41
C MET A 15 14.47 -2.03 -0.38
N LEU A 16 15.71 -2.54 -0.41
CA LEU A 16 16.92 -1.69 -0.41
C LEU A 16 17.06 -0.95 -1.75
N SER A 17 16.77 -1.63 -2.84
CA SER A 17 16.78 -1.05 -4.19
C SER A 17 15.73 0.06 -4.30
N PHE A 18 14.54 -0.18 -3.76
CA PHE A 18 13.47 0.82 -3.70
C PHE A 18 13.89 2.06 -2.92
N LEU A 19 14.39 1.91 -1.70
CA LEU A 19 14.81 3.05 -0.87
C LEU A 19 15.92 3.86 -1.56
N HIS A 20 16.92 3.19 -2.13
CA HIS A 20 17.98 3.85 -2.87
C HIS A 20 17.44 4.64 -4.07
N SER A 21 16.60 4.00 -4.89
CA SER A 21 15.96 4.66 -6.04
C SER A 21 15.10 5.85 -5.61
N PHE A 22 14.28 5.67 -4.59
CA PHE A 22 13.34 6.66 -4.11
C PHE A 22 14.05 7.92 -3.56
N PHE A 23 15.05 7.76 -2.71
CA PHE A 23 15.79 8.89 -2.16
C PHE A 23 16.67 9.58 -3.21
N THR A 24 17.25 8.80 -4.13
CA THR A 24 18.02 9.36 -5.24
C THR A 24 17.12 10.18 -6.16
N MET A 25 15.94 9.66 -6.51
CA MET A 25 14.93 10.39 -7.27
C MET A 25 14.53 11.70 -6.58
N LYS A 26 14.23 11.68 -5.29
CA LYS A 26 13.90 12.91 -4.55
C LYS A 26 15.02 13.95 -4.53
N ALA A 27 16.28 13.50 -4.52
CA ALA A 27 17.43 14.41 -4.58
C ALA A 27 17.59 15.08 -5.95
N TYR A 28 17.31 14.34 -7.05
CA TYR A 28 17.43 14.86 -8.41
C TYR A 28 16.20 15.63 -8.88
N LEU A 29 15.01 15.30 -8.33
CA LEU A 29 13.72 15.87 -8.71
C LEU A 29 12.98 16.39 -7.46
N PRO A 30 13.53 17.39 -6.76
CA PRO A 30 12.97 17.88 -5.50
C PRO A 30 11.59 18.56 -5.65
N GLU A 31 11.25 19.01 -6.86
CA GLU A 31 9.96 19.62 -7.19
C GLU A 31 8.81 18.60 -7.25
N PHE A 32 9.11 17.30 -7.40
CA PHE A 32 8.09 16.25 -7.45
C PHE A 32 7.51 16.00 -6.06
N ARG A 33 6.23 16.31 -5.91
CA ARG A 33 5.44 15.97 -4.72
C ARG A 33 4.79 14.61 -4.88
N ILE A 34 5.22 13.66 -4.04
CA ILE A 34 4.66 12.32 -4.03
C ILE A 34 3.51 12.30 -3.01
N GLU A 35 2.29 12.11 -3.49
CA GLU A 35 1.09 12.02 -2.64
C GLU A 35 0.73 10.58 -2.29
N LYS A 36 1.02 9.65 -3.19
CA LYS A 36 0.66 8.23 -3.07
C LYS A 36 1.84 7.35 -3.46
N LEU A 37 2.01 6.26 -2.73
CA LEU A 37 3.04 5.26 -2.97
C LEU A 37 2.39 3.89 -3.12
N LEU A 38 2.50 3.29 -4.31
CA LEU A 38 1.91 2.02 -4.67
C LEU A 38 3.02 0.97 -4.81
N LEU A 39 3.09 0.03 -3.88
CA LEU A 39 4.13 -1.00 -3.84
C LEU A 39 3.51 -2.38 -3.60
N ASP A 40 4.22 -3.44 -3.98
CA ASP A 40 3.83 -4.80 -3.66
C ASP A 40 4.23 -5.22 -2.23
N SER A 41 3.85 -6.42 -1.84
CA SER A 41 4.11 -6.96 -0.51
C SER A 41 5.59 -7.18 -0.18
N ALA A 42 6.51 -7.18 -1.17
CA ALA A 42 7.94 -7.23 -0.92
C ALA A 42 8.46 -5.96 -0.20
N HIS A 43 7.70 -4.88 -0.28
CA HIS A 43 8.00 -3.58 0.34
C HIS A 43 7.23 -3.36 1.66
N ASP A 44 6.53 -4.38 2.16
CA ASP A 44 5.76 -4.31 3.40
C ASP A 44 6.67 -4.30 4.64
N ALA A 45 7.26 -3.15 4.91
CA ALA A 45 8.13 -2.93 6.05
C ALA A 45 7.67 -1.71 6.87
N TYR A 46 7.64 -1.84 8.18
CA TYR A 46 7.15 -0.79 9.10
C TYR A 46 7.81 0.57 8.84
N ALA A 47 9.12 0.59 8.58
CA ALA A 47 9.86 1.80 8.27
C ALA A 47 9.35 2.57 7.04
N VAL A 48 8.77 1.88 6.04
CA VAL A 48 8.15 2.52 4.87
C VAL A 48 6.89 3.27 5.28
N TYR A 49 6.05 2.65 6.11
CA TYR A 49 4.83 3.30 6.60
C TYR A 49 5.12 4.48 7.51
N GLU A 50 6.11 4.37 8.40
CA GLU A 50 6.55 5.49 9.24
C GLU A 50 7.06 6.64 8.40
N TYR A 51 7.88 6.35 7.39
CA TYR A 51 8.35 7.35 6.43
C TYR A 51 7.17 8.02 5.71
N CYS A 52 6.23 7.23 5.19
CA CYS A 52 5.03 7.75 4.52
C CYS A 52 4.21 8.65 5.45
N CYS A 53 4.01 8.27 6.70
CA CYS A 53 3.30 9.08 7.69
C CYS A 53 4.01 10.43 7.91
N ARG A 54 5.33 10.40 8.09
CA ARG A 54 6.14 11.63 8.30
C ARG A 54 6.08 12.58 7.12
N GLU A 55 6.17 12.06 5.91
CA GLU A 55 6.17 12.84 4.66
C GLU A 55 4.75 13.13 4.14
N LYS A 56 3.70 12.69 4.84
CA LYS A 56 2.29 12.82 4.43
C LYS A 56 1.98 12.15 3.08
N ILE A 57 2.63 11.02 2.81
CA ILE A 57 2.41 10.17 1.65
C ILE A 57 1.39 9.09 2.03
N THR A 58 0.40 8.83 1.20
CA THR A 58 -0.56 7.75 1.42
C THR A 58 0.01 6.43 0.85
N PRO A 59 0.34 5.43 1.69
CA PRO A 59 0.86 4.16 1.22
C PRO A 59 -0.27 3.23 0.74
N PHE A 60 -0.08 2.61 -0.41
CA PHE A 60 -0.89 1.52 -0.95
C PHE A 60 0.03 0.32 -1.14
N ILE A 61 0.20 -0.47 -0.09
CA ILE A 61 1.14 -1.60 -0.02
C ILE A 61 0.37 -2.82 0.48
N ASP A 62 0.48 -3.95 -0.23
CA ASP A 62 -0.07 -5.23 0.24
C ASP A 62 0.70 -5.73 1.46
N LEU A 63 -0.01 -6.44 2.35
CA LEU A 63 0.62 -7.06 3.51
C LEU A 63 1.36 -8.34 3.08
N SER A 64 2.57 -8.51 3.59
CA SER A 64 3.30 -9.76 3.47
C SER A 64 2.61 -10.85 4.29
N PRO A 65 2.33 -12.03 3.71
CA PRO A 65 1.76 -13.15 4.44
C PRO A 65 2.61 -13.54 5.65
N GLY A 66 1.97 -13.82 6.77
CA GLY A 66 2.63 -14.35 7.98
C GLY A 66 3.32 -13.32 8.89
N HIS A 67 3.30 -12.04 8.55
CA HIS A 67 3.93 -10.98 9.38
C HIS A 67 2.95 -10.14 10.20
N THR A 68 1.67 -10.44 10.15
CA THR A 68 0.63 -9.63 10.79
C THR A 68 0.41 -10.03 12.24
N GLY A 69 0.28 -11.30 12.54
CA GLY A 69 0.05 -11.81 13.89
C GLY A 69 -1.20 -11.23 14.58
N HIS A 70 -1.86 -12.01 15.43
CA HIS A 70 -2.95 -11.50 16.25
C HIS A 70 -2.40 -10.64 17.39
N PHE A 71 -2.95 -9.45 17.59
CA PHE A 71 -2.62 -8.65 18.76
C PHE A 71 -3.87 -8.05 19.41
N THR A 72 -3.81 -7.79 20.71
CA THR A 72 -4.88 -7.14 21.46
C THR A 72 -4.74 -5.63 21.35
N TYR A 73 -5.75 -4.99 20.77
CA TYR A 73 -5.79 -3.55 20.61
C TYR A 73 -6.32 -2.85 21.86
N LYS A 74 -5.50 -2.00 22.45
CA LYS A 74 -5.86 -1.22 23.68
C LYS A 74 -6.47 -2.07 24.79
N ASN A 75 -6.02 -3.34 24.92
CA ASN A 75 -6.50 -4.33 25.91
C ASN A 75 -8.01 -4.63 25.84
N ASP A 76 -8.64 -4.45 24.69
CA ASP A 76 -10.09 -4.48 24.59
C ASP A 76 -10.65 -5.49 23.57
N PHE A 77 -10.05 -5.60 22.41
CA PHE A 77 -10.41 -6.56 21.38
C PHE A 77 -9.15 -6.99 20.62
N THR A 78 -9.23 -8.12 19.93
CA THR A 78 -8.15 -8.61 19.11
C THR A 78 -8.26 -8.07 17.68
N ILE A 79 -7.13 -7.99 17.00
CA ILE A 79 -7.03 -7.66 15.57
C ILE A 79 -6.57 -8.92 14.86
N ASP A 80 -7.19 -9.28 13.74
CA ASP A 80 -6.76 -10.39 12.91
C ASP A 80 -5.62 -9.98 11.94
N ASP A 81 -5.16 -10.95 11.15
CA ASP A 81 -4.04 -10.77 10.23
C ASP A 81 -4.31 -9.75 9.11
N ASP A 82 -5.57 -9.49 8.80
CA ASP A 82 -5.99 -8.48 7.83
C ASP A 82 -6.16 -7.07 8.43
N GLY A 83 -5.90 -6.92 9.74
CA GLY A 83 -6.10 -5.66 10.45
C GLY A 83 -7.57 -5.39 10.83
N VAL A 84 -8.43 -6.41 10.80
CA VAL A 84 -9.84 -6.28 11.13
C VAL A 84 -10.07 -6.61 12.60
N PRO A 85 -10.80 -5.78 13.37
CA PRO A 85 -11.15 -6.07 14.75
C PRO A 85 -12.02 -7.34 14.88
N VAL A 86 -11.71 -8.15 15.89
CA VAL A 86 -12.44 -9.36 16.23
C VAL A 86 -13.12 -9.15 17.57
N CYS A 87 -14.41 -9.42 17.66
CA CYS A 87 -15.18 -9.24 18.89
C CYS A 87 -14.86 -10.34 19.92
N LYS A 88 -15.35 -10.19 21.17
CA LYS A 88 -15.14 -11.16 22.26
C LYS A 88 -15.63 -12.59 21.97
N LEU A 89 -16.50 -12.77 20.97
CA LEU A 89 -16.98 -14.09 20.52
C LEU A 89 -16.14 -14.65 19.35
N GLY A 90 -14.98 -14.07 19.03
CA GLY A 90 -14.15 -14.52 17.93
C GLY A 90 -14.67 -14.19 16.53
N LEU A 91 -15.63 -13.27 16.40
CA LEU A 91 -16.23 -12.90 15.11
C LEU A 91 -15.63 -11.59 14.59
N ARG A 92 -15.27 -11.57 13.29
CA ARG A 92 -14.80 -10.34 12.61
C ARG A 92 -15.89 -9.26 12.66
N MET A 93 -15.50 -8.05 13.02
CA MET A 93 -16.41 -6.91 13.06
C MET A 93 -16.69 -6.40 11.62
N HIS A 94 -17.90 -5.89 11.42
CA HIS A 94 -18.27 -5.29 10.12
C HIS A 94 -17.69 -3.90 10.00
N LYS A 95 -17.10 -3.63 8.86
CA LYS A 95 -16.66 -2.30 8.47
C LYS A 95 -17.87 -1.37 8.33
N ASP A 96 -17.78 -0.21 8.95
CA ASP A 96 -18.82 0.82 8.95
C ASP A 96 -18.32 2.16 8.37
N GLY A 97 -17.23 2.12 7.58
CA GLY A 97 -16.66 3.25 6.90
C GLY A 97 -15.31 3.71 7.46
N TYR A 98 -14.81 4.80 6.92
CA TYR A 98 -13.59 5.46 7.39
C TYR A 98 -13.72 6.97 7.31
N GLU A 99 -13.01 7.67 8.19
CA GLU A 99 -12.93 9.12 8.24
C GLU A 99 -11.50 9.55 7.90
N ALA A 100 -11.27 9.95 6.64
CA ALA A 100 -9.94 10.35 6.18
C ALA A 100 -9.38 11.54 6.98
N ALA A 101 -10.22 12.53 7.29
CA ALA A 101 -9.82 13.71 8.07
C ALA A 101 -9.35 13.40 9.49
N LYS A 102 -9.78 12.27 10.07
CA LYS A 102 -9.39 11.81 11.41
C LYS A 102 -8.47 10.59 11.36
N HIS A 103 -8.01 10.20 10.20
CA HIS A 103 -7.14 9.03 9.98
C HIS A 103 -7.60 7.78 10.73
N ARG A 104 -8.94 7.47 10.68
CA ARG A 104 -9.51 6.34 11.38
C ARG A 104 -10.50 5.54 10.57
N ALA A 105 -10.46 4.21 10.73
CA ALA A 105 -11.46 3.29 10.25
C ALA A 105 -12.48 2.99 11.36
N LYS A 106 -13.74 2.80 10.98
CA LYS A 106 -14.85 2.50 11.89
C LYS A 106 -15.37 1.09 11.62
N TYR A 107 -15.51 0.32 12.69
CA TYR A 107 -16.07 -1.02 12.68
C TYR A 107 -17.22 -1.12 13.66
N ARG A 108 -18.13 -2.07 13.42
CA ARG A 108 -19.28 -2.33 14.30
C ARG A 108 -19.50 -3.81 14.56
N CYS A 109 -20.21 -4.08 15.63
CA CYS A 109 -20.56 -5.42 16.06
C CYS A 109 -21.23 -6.25 14.95
N PRO A 110 -20.74 -7.48 14.64
CA PRO A 110 -21.32 -8.34 13.63
C PRO A 110 -22.67 -8.94 14.02
N LYS A 111 -22.95 -9.03 15.33
CA LYS A 111 -24.19 -9.59 15.88
C LYS A 111 -25.30 -8.56 16.14
N ALA A 112 -25.01 -7.28 15.99
CA ALA A 112 -26.01 -6.25 16.24
C ALA A 112 -26.84 -5.93 14.99
N ASN A 113 -28.14 -5.85 15.19
CA ASN A 113 -29.08 -5.39 14.17
C ASN A 113 -29.76 -4.10 14.69
N ARG A 114 -29.79 -3.06 13.86
CA ARG A 114 -30.40 -1.76 14.23
C ARG A 114 -31.83 -1.86 14.73
N LYS A 115 -32.59 -2.86 14.28
CA LYS A 115 -34.00 -3.08 14.68
C LYS A 115 -34.14 -3.89 15.96
N ARG A 116 -33.26 -4.90 16.16
CA ARG A 116 -33.42 -5.92 17.24
C ARG A 116 -32.34 -5.83 18.32
N GLY A 117 -31.29 -5.04 18.15
CA GLY A 117 -30.18 -4.95 19.09
C GLY A 117 -29.14 -6.06 18.92
N CYS A 118 -28.34 -6.31 19.94
CA CYS A 118 -27.31 -7.36 19.97
C CYS A 118 -27.94 -8.70 20.45
N PHE A 119 -27.56 -9.78 19.77
CA PHE A 119 -28.02 -11.16 20.09
C PHE A 119 -27.02 -11.93 20.97
N CYS A 120 -26.08 -11.27 21.62
CA CYS A 120 -25.15 -11.91 22.54
C CYS A 120 -25.79 -12.06 23.92
N GLU A 121 -25.51 -13.17 24.63
CA GLU A 121 -25.94 -13.35 26.03
C GLU A 121 -25.42 -12.23 26.94
N HIS A 122 -24.16 -11.78 26.66
CA HIS A 122 -23.53 -10.67 27.36
C HIS A 122 -23.18 -9.55 26.39
N PRO A 123 -24.11 -8.63 26.10
CA PRO A 123 -23.86 -7.52 25.19
C PRO A 123 -22.72 -6.62 25.65
N CYS A 124 -21.76 -6.34 24.78
CA CYS A 124 -20.65 -5.43 25.08
C CYS A 124 -21.01 -3.94 24.95
N SER A 125 -22.25 -3.63 24.59
CA SER A 125 -22.76 -2.26 24.48
C SER A 125 -24.28 -2.27 24.65
N PRO A 126 -24.87 -1.30 25.38
CA PRO A 126 -26.31 -1.14 25.47
C PRO A 126 -26.96 -0.58 24.21
N ALA A 127 -26.16 -0.11 23.26
CA ALA A 127 -26.66 0.50 22.04
C ALA A 127 -27.30 -0.54 21.09
N LYS A 128 -28.44 -0.22 20.50
CA LYS A 128 -29.14 -1.11 19.54
C LYS A 128 -28.27 -1.50 18.33
N TYR A 129 -27.35 -0.63 17.90
CA TYR A 129 -26.41 -0.92 16.83
C TYR A 129 -25.18 -1.70 17.30
N GLY A 130 -25.13 -2.07 18.58
CA GLY A 130 -24.02 -2.79 19.19
C GLY A 130 -22.78 -1.93 19.42
N ARG A 131 -21.67 -2.59 19.66
CA ARG A 131 -20.39 -1.93 19.89
C ARG A 131 -19.82 -1.37 18.59
N THR A 132 -19.35 -0.14 18.65
CA THR A 132 -18.55 0.50 17.58
C THR A 132 -17.11 0.65 18.04
N VAL A 133 -16.17 0.37 17.15
CA VAL A 133 -14.73 0.46 17.39
C VAL A 133 -14.12 1.39 16.35
N HIS A 134 -13.21 2.25 16.76
CA HIS A 134 -12.41 3.11 15.89
C HIS A 134 -10.95 2.70 15.98
N ILE A 135 -10.35 2.46 14.83
CA ILE A 135 -8.93 2.14 14.67
C ILE A 135 -8.25 3.32 14.00
N PHE A 136 -7.20 3.83 14.60
CA PHE A 136 -6.44 4.97 14.09
C PHE A 136 -5.20 4.50 13.35
N THR A 137 -4.86 5.16 12.24
CA THR A 137 -3.65 4.87 11.46
C THR A 137 -2.38 5.05 12.29
N GLU A 138 -2.36 6.04 13.19
CA GLU A 138 -1.23 6.32 14.08
C GLU A 138 -0.91 5.20 15.07
N ASP A 139 -1.91 4.39 15.44
CA ASP A 139 -1.71 3.26 16.37
C ASP A 139 -0.86 2.14 15.72
N ASN A 140 -1.05 1.90 14.42
CA ASN A 140 -0.20 1.03 13.61
C ASN A 140 -0.40 1.37 12.12
N PRO A 141 0.44 2.21 11.53
CA PRO A 141 0.28 2.67 10.15
C PRO A 141 0.43 1.55 9.10
N ARG A 142 1.09 0.45 9.45
CA ARG A 142 1.20 -0.73 8.58
C ARG A 142 -0.13 -1.47 8.46
N LEU A 143 -0.83 -1.69 9.57
CA LEU A 143 -2.10 -2.42 9.57
C LEU A 143 -3.31 -1.53 9.25
N PHE A 144 -3.33 -0.30 9.74
CA PHE A 144 -4.50 0.58 9.73
C PHE A 144 -4.34 1.79 8.83
N ASN A 145 -4.12 1.57 7.55
CA ASN A 145 -4.07 2.70 6.61
C ASN A 145 -5.45 3.21 6.19
N ILE A 146 -5.46 4.42 5.66
CA ILE A 146 -6.63 5.10 5.11
C ILE A 146 -6.33 5.43 3.64
N PRO A 147 -7.20 4.95 2.70
CA PRO A 147 -8.36 4.07 2.92
C PRO A 147 -7.93 2.66 3.36
N PRO A 148 -8.82 1.94 4.10
CA PRO A 148 -8.53 0.57 4.52
C PRO A 148 -8.39 -0.39 3.33
N ARG A 149 -7.49 -1.40 3.44
CA ARG A 149 -7.17 -2.34 2.34
C ARG A 149 -8.37 -3.10 1.77
N ASP A 150 -9.33 -3.46 2.62
CA ASP A 150 -10.56 -4.15 2.23
C ASP A 150 -11.62 -3.21 1.60
N SER A 151 -11.27 -1.95 1.30
CA SER A 151 -12.19 -0.98 0.69
C SER A 151 -12.04 -0.90 -0.83
N LYS A 152 -13.17 -0.67 -1.52
CA LYS A 152 -13.15 -0.40 -2.97
C LYS A 152 -12.30 0.82 -3.34
N ALA A 153 -12.17 1.79 -2.43
CA ALA A 153 -11.33 2.96 -2.63
C ALA A 153 -9.85 2.58 -2.66
N TRP A 154 -9.42 1.69 -1.78
CA TRP A 154 -8.06 1.18 -1.76
C TRP A 154 -7.77 0.32 -3.00
N GLU A 155 -8.65 -0.62 -3.31
CA GLU A 155 -8.53 -1.51 -4.47
C GLU A 155 -8.39 -0.71 -5.78
N LYS A 156 -9.23 0.31 -5.96
CA LYS A 156 -9.17 1.18 -7.14
C LYS A 156 -7.81 1.85 -7.32
N GLU A 157 -7.24 2.39 -6.24
CA GLU A 157 -5.93 3.04 -6.30
C GLU A 157 -4.80 2.01 -6.46
N TYR A 158 -4.85 0.91 -5.71
CA TYR A 158 -3.82 -0.14 -5.76
C TYR A 158 -3.72 -0.80 -7.15
N ASN A 159 -4.84 -1.03 -7.81
CA ASN A 159 -4.87 -1.59 -9.16
C ASN A 159 -4.13 -0.74 -10.20
N ARG A 160 -3.87 0.54 -9.93
CA ARG A 160 -3.02 1.39 -10.78
C ARG A 160 -1.57 0.91 -10.82
N ARG A 161 -1.14 0.09 -9.86
CA ARG A 161 0.19 -0.53 -9.84
C ARG A 161 0.47 -1.37 -11.10
N THR A 162 -0.56 -1.95 -11.70
CA THR A 162 -0.43 -2.71 -12.96
C THR A 162 0.14 -1.89 -14.11
N SER A 163 0.12 -0.55 -14.02
CA SER A 163 0.77 0.31 -15.00
C SER A 163 2.28 0.16 -15.03
N VAL A 164 2.90 -0.14 -13.88
CA VAL A 164 4.34 -0.42 -13.78
C VAL A 164 4.67 -1.74 -14.47
N GLU A 165 3.86 -2.77 -14.25
CA GLU A 165 4.04 -4.07 -14.90
C GLU A 165 3.93 -3.96 -16.42
N ARG A 166 2.96 -3.18 -16.92
CA ARG A 166 2.84 -2.89 -18.35
C ARG A 166 4.05 -2.12 -18.90
N SER A 167 4.58 -1.15 -18.15
CA SER A 167 5.78 -0.43 -18.53
C SER A 167 6.98 -1.36 -18.62
N ASN A 168 7.19 -2.18 -17.58
CA ASN A 168 8.27 -3.15 -17.53
C ASN A 168 8.19 -4.16 -18.68
N LYS A 169 6.96 -4.62 -18.98
CA LYS A 169 6.74 -5.52 -20.13
C LYS A 169 7.15 -4.86 -21.44
N ARG A 170 6.73 -3.62 -21.68
CA ARG A 170 7.15 -2.87 -22.89
C ARG A 170 8.67 -2.72 -22.97
N GLU A 171 9.32 -2.37 -21.87
CA GLU A 171 10.78 -2.25 -21.83
C GLU A 171 11.48 -3.55 -22.23
N LYS A 172 11.00 -4.68 -21.74
CA LYS A 172 11.58 -6.00 -22.00
C LYS A 172 11.22 -6.55 -23.37
N GLU A 173 9.93 -6.54 -23.73
CA GLU A 173 9.41 -7.20 -24.93
C GLU A 173 9.46 -6.31 -26.17
N ASP A 174 9.01 -5.04 -26.08
CA ASP A 174 8.90 -4.16 -27.25
C ASP A 174 10.25 -3.50 -27.54
N TYR A 175 10.91 -2.96 -26.52
CA TYR A 175 12.19 -2.26 -26.67
C TYR A 175 13.42 -3.14 -26.45
N LYS A 176 13.23 -4.44 -26.16
CA LYS A 176 14.32 -5.43 -26.04
C LYS A 176 15.41 -5.00 -25.05
N LEU A 177 15.03 -4.45 -23.89
CA LEU A 177 15.98 -3.94 -22.91
C LEU A 177 17.05 -4.98 -22.55
N GLU A 178 16.65 -6.23 -22.32
CA GLU A 178 17.53 -7.33 -21.88
C GLU A 178 18.43 -7.89 -23.00
N ASP A 179 18.14 -7.60 -24.28
CA ASP A 179 18.95 -8.06 -25.42
C ASP A 179 20.26 -7.28 -25.57
N GLY A 180 20.47 -6.26 -24.74
CA GLY A 180 21.70 -5.46 -24.75
C GLY A 180 22.91 -6.27 -24.28
N ARG A 181 24.02 -6.20 -25.04
CA ARG A 181 25.30 -6.85 -24.71
C ARG A 181 26.33 -5.81 -24.25
N HIS A 182 26.00 -5.00 -23.29
CA HIS A 182 26.88 -3.94 -22.81
C HIS A 182 27.78 -4.42 -21.67
N ARG A 183 29.06 -4.08 -21.72
CA ARG A 183 30.07 -4.44 -20.71
C ARG A 183 30.19 -3.43 -19.58
N SER A 184 29.68 -2.21 -19.75
CA SER A 184 29.78 -1.16 -18.75
C SER A 184 28.41 -0.67 -18.26
N THR A 185 28.34 -0.31 -16.99
CA THR A 185 27.15 0.30 -16.39
C THR A 185 26.71 1.56 -17.13
N LYS A 186 27.68 2.39 -17.61
CA LYS A 186 27.36 3.61 -18.38
C LYS A 186 26.56 3.29 -19.63
N MET A 187 26.95 2.25 -20.40
CA MET A 187 26.25 1.86 -21.61
C MET A 187 24.86 1.27 -21.31
N TRP A 188 24.70 0.57 -20.19
CA TRP A 188 23.40 0.13 -19.73
C TRP A 188 22.48 1.32 -19.40
N TYR A 189 23.00 2.36 -18.74
CA TYR A 189 22.23 3.58 -18.50
C TYR A 189 21.87 4.29 -19.80
N CYS A 190 22.80 4.41 -20.78
CA CYS A 190 22.48 4.99 -22.09
C CYS A 190 21.32 4.25 -22.78
N ARG A 191 21.35 2.90 -22.75
CA ARG A 191 20.28 2.10 -23.33
C ARG A 191 18.96 2.33 -22.60
N LEU A 192 18.98 2.29 -21.27
CA LEU A 192 17.80 2.45 -20.44
C LEU A 192 17.16 3.83 -20.62
N TYR A 193 17.95 4.90 -20.60
CA TYR A 193 17.46 6.25 -20.89
C TYR A 193 16.91 6.39 -22.32
N GLY A 194 17.56 5.77 -23.30
CA GLY A 194 17.06 5.75 -24.67
C GLY A 194 15.69 5.09 -24.78
N ILE A 195 15.49 3.95 -24.12
CA ILE A 195 14.20 3.24 -24.07
C ILE A 195 13.15 4.10 -23.37
N MET A 196 13.47 4.74 -22.25
CA MET A 196 12.56 5.64 -21.56
C MET A 196 12.11 6.81 -22.44
N ILE A 197 13.05 7.44 -23.17
CA ILE A 197 12.72 8.51 -24.11
C ILE A 197 11.77 7.99 -25.21
N LEU A 198 12.02 6.83 -25.77
CA LEU A 198 11.13 6.21 -26.77
C LEU A 198 9.74 5.96 -26.20
N GLN A 199 9.62 5.45 -24.98
CA GLN A 199 8.31 5.27 -24.34
C GLN A 199 7.54 6.58 -24.17
N HIS A 200 8.24 7.68 -23.86
CA HIS A 200 7.62 8.99 -23.75
C HIS A 200 7.17 9.53 -25.11
N LEU A 201 8.00 9.37 -26.14
CA LEU A 201 7.66 9.78 -27.51
C LEU A 201 6.45 9.01 -28.04
N ASP A 202 6.43 7.67 -27.89
CA ASP A 202 5.28 6.85 -28.28
C ASP A 202 3.99 7.28 -27.57
N ALA A 203 4.09 7.71 -26.32
CA ALA A 203 2.91 8.17 -25.56
C ALA A 203 2.39 9.54 -26.04
N TRP A 204 3.22 10.36 -26.67
CA TRP A 204 2.80 11.63 -27.29
C TRP A 204 2.15 11.43 -28.65
N GLU A 205 2.54 10.37 -29.38
CA GLU A 205 1.99 10.07 -30.70
C GLU A 205 0.65 9.33 -30.64
N MET A 206 0.32 8.71 -29.47
CA MET A 206 -0.98 8.06 -29.32
C MET A 206 -2.08 9.11 -29.06
N PRO A 207 -3.14 9.17 -29.90
CA PRO A 207 -4.26 10.09 -29.75
C PRO A 207 -5.11 9.81 -28.50
#